data_ed453eadce93ad67b425731cae767462
#
_entry.id   ed453eadce93ad67b425731cae767462
#
_cell.length_a   1.000
_cell.length_b   1.000
_cell.length_c   1.000
_cell.angle_alpha   90.00
_cell.angle_beta   90.00
_cell.angle_gamma   90.00
#
_symmetry.space_group_name_H-M   'P 1'
#
loop_
_entity.id
_entity.type
_entity.pdbx_description
1 polymer ?
#
loop_
_entity_poly.entity_id
_entity_poly.type
_entity_poly.pdbx_seq_one_letter_code
_entity_poly.pdbx_strand_id
1 'polypeptide(L)'
;MFLLQIDTMNQGLADTTAQVAQSAAQAQELRFIDLLFKGGWVMLPLLLLLFLALVIFIERYLTIRKASKDETNLMQQVKASITAGKLDSAIAICRGSNSALGRMLQKGLLRIGRPIKDIEGAIENVGKLEVSKLEKNISILGIVAGIAPMLGFVGTISGVIRIFYNISLTDNISMGVIAGGLYEKMITSATGLMIGILAYVGYHILNIMVDRVILKMETDAVEFIDLLEEPGQ
;
A
#
# COMPACT_ATOMS: atom_id res chain seq x y z
N MET A 1 14.71 70.80 -5.21
CA MET A 1 13.37 70.23 -4.99
C MET A 1 13.25 68.82 -5.64
N PHE A 2 13.75 68.60 -6.85
CA PHE A 2 13.67 67.32 -7.55
C PHE A 2 14.52 66.18 -6.91
N LEU A 3 15.72 66.50 -6.38
CA LEU A 3 16.58 65.51 -5.71
C LEU A 3 16.01 64.98 -4.38
N LEU A 4 15.27 65.77 -3.62
CA LEU A 4 14.61 65.35 -2.39
C LEU A 4 13.43 64.38 -2.65
N GLN A 5 12.78 64.48 -3.80
CA GLN A 5 11.69 63.62 -4.20
C GLN A 5 12.20 62.22 -4.66
N ILE A 6 13.37 62.15 -5.22
CA ILE A 6 14.02 60.87 -5.61
C ILE A 6 14.50 60.10 -4.38
N ASP A 7 15.00 60.82 -3.34
CA ASP A 7 15.45 60.18 -2.09
C ASP A 7 14.30 59.61 -1.29
N THR A 8 13.17 60.28 -1.21
CA THR A 8 11.98 59.76 -0.55
C THR A 8 11.34 58.58 -1.29
N MET A 9 11.40 58.61 -2.61
CA MET A 9 10.92 57.45 -3.41
C MET A 9 11.83 56.25 -3.26
N ASN A 10 13.15 56.43 -3.21
CA ASN A 10 14.12 55.36 -3.01
C ASN A 10 14.03 54.74 -1.59
N GLN A 11 13.82 55.57 -0.57
CA GLN A 11 13.57 55.08 0.80
C GLN A 11 12.26 54.29 0.89
N GLY A 12 11.17 54.75 0.27
CA GLY A 12 9.90 54.02 0.24
C GLY A 12 10.01 52.66 -0.50
N LEU A 13 10.81 52.57 -1.56
CA LEU A 13 11.07 51.30 -2.24
C LEU A 13 11.97 50.37 -1.42
N ALA A 14 12.96 50.90 -0.71
CA ALA A 14 13.83 50.12 0.17
C ALA A 14 13.04 49.55 1.39
N ASP A 15 12.16 50.37 2.00
CA ASP A 15 11.31 49.89 3.09
C ASP A 15 10.29 48.86 2.64
N THR A 16 9.71 49.01 1.46
CA THR A 16 8.75 48.03 0.92
C THR A 16 9.45 46.73 0.57
N THR A 17 10.67 46.76 -0.01
CA THR A 17 11.47 45.54 -0.30
C THR A 17 11.95 44.89 1.00
N ALA A 18 12.32 45.65 2.02
CA ALA A 18 12.68 45.10 3.33
C ALA A 18 11.49 44.46 4.05
N GLN A 19 10.30 45.05 3.97
CA GLN A 19 9.07 44.48 4.53
C GLN A 19 8.65 43.19 3.78
N VAL A 20 8.76 43.16 2.46
CA VAL A 20 8.48 41.95 1.66
C VAL A 20 9.52 40.86 1.96
N ALA A 21 10.80 41.21 2.11
CA ALA A 21 11.84 40.27 2.49
C ALA A 21 11.67 39.74 3.93
N GLN A 22 11.25 40.60 4.87
CA GLN A 22 10.93 40.17 6.23
C GLN A 22 9.66 39.32 6.31
N SER A 23 8.63 39.59 5.53
CA SER A 23 7.43 38.77 5.48
C SER A 23 7.71 37.42 4.78
N ALA A 24 8.61 37.36 3.81
CA ALA A 24 9.08 36.12 3.19
C ALA A 24 9.98 35.30 4.15
N ALA A 25 10.81 35.95 4.96
CA ALA A 25 11.64 35.29 5.98
C ALA A 25 10.81 34.78 7.20
N GLN A 26 9.65 35.40 7.45
CA GLN A 26 8.66 34.94 8.42
C GLN A 26 7.69 33.88 7.84
N ALA A 27 7.81 33.49 6.59
CA ALA A 27 7.23 32.26 6.08
C ALA A 27 7.85 31.11 6.90
N GLN A 28 7.26 30.86 8.07
CA GLN A 28 7.59 29.83 9.01
C GLN A 28 7.81 28.55 8.21
N GLU A 29 9.00 27.99 8.26
CA GLU A 29 9.23 26.65 7.68
C GLU A 29 8.10 25.76 8.20
N LEU A 30 7.21 25.39 7.29
CA LEU A 30 6.08 24.51 7.59
C LEU A 30 6.65 23.14 7.92
N ARG A 31 7.05 22.94 9.17
CA ARG A 31 7.49 21.62 9.63
C ARG A 31 6.28 20.69 9.56
N PHE A 32 6.39 19.64 8.79
CA PHE A 32 5.34 18.62 8.65
C PHE A 32 4.82 18.13 10.01
N ILE A 33 5.68 18.10 11.03
CA ILE A 33 5.34 17.69 12.38
C ILE A 33 4.37 18.70 13.03
N ASP A 34 4.59 20.00 12.88
CA ASP A 34 3.70 21.04 13.42
C ASP A 34 2.35 21.06 12.70
N LEU A 35 2.34 20.72 11.39
CA LEU A 35 1.13 20.54 10.61
C LEU A 35 0.29 19.35 11.10
N LEU A 36 0.95 18.25 11.49
CA LEU A 36 0.26 17.07 12.03
C LEU A 36 -0.45 17.38 13.35
N PHE A 37 0.14 18.20 14.24
CA PHE A 37 -0.49 18.58 15.50
C PHE A 37 -1.62 19.61 15.32
N LYS A 38 -1.57 20.44 14.28
CA LYS A 38 -2.62 21.43 13.98
C LYS A 38 -3.89 20.84 13.34
N GLY A 39 -3.84 19.62 12.81
CA GLY A 39 -4.97 19.00 12.10
C GLY A 39 -6.18 18.59 12.96
N GLY A 40 -6.10 18.75 14.29
CA GLY A 40 -7.20 18.45 15.21
C GLY A 40 -7.41 16.94 15.45
N TRP A 41 -8.53 16.57 16.09
CA TRP A 41 -8.78 15.21 16.54
C TRP A 41 -8.90 14.18 15.40
N VAL A 42 -9.30 14.60 14.19
CA VAL A 42 -9.41 13.74 13.00
C VAL A 42 -8.04 13.23 12.55
N MET A 43 -6.96 13.90 12.96
CA MET A 43 -5.60 13.47 12.62
C MET A 43 -5.22 12.14 13.28
N LEU A 44 -5.76 11.87 14.48
CA LEU A 44 -5.47 10.64 15.22
C LEU A 44 -5.90 9.37 14.47
N PRO A 45 -7.16 9.24 14.00
CA PRO A 45 -7.55 8.10 13.17
C PRO A 45 -6.79 8.03 11.84
N LEU A 46 -6.43 9.16 11.21
CA LEU A 46 -5.62 9.16 9.99
C LEU A 46 -4.22 8.59 10.21
N LEU A 47 -3.55 8.96 11.31
CA LEU A 47 -2.24 8.41 11.68
C LEU A 47 -2.33 6.92 12.00
N LEU A 48 -3.41 6.48 12.65
CA LEU A 48 -3.66 5.07 12.91
C LEU A 48 -3.82 4.28 11.60
N LEU A 49 -4.57 4.83 10.63
CA LEU A 49 -4.71 4.21 9.31
C LEU A 49 -3.38 4.16 8.55
N LEU A 50 -2.55 5.20 8.64
CA LEU A 50 -1.21 5.20 8.04
C LEU A 50 -0.35 4.09 8.64
N PHE A 51 -0.31 4.01 9.98
CA PHE A 51 0.45 2.97 10.67
C PHE A 51 -0.02 1.57 10.28
N LEU A 52 -1.35 1.34 10.28
CA LEU A 52 -1.94 0.07 9.87
C LEU A 52 -1.56 -0.30 8.43
N ALA A 53 -1.65 0.67 7.51
CA ALA A 53 -1.29 0.46 6.11
C ALA A 53 0.19 0.07 5.95
N LEU A 54 1.10 0.76 6.67
CA LEU A 54 2.53 0.46 6.63
C LEU A 54 2.84 -0.94 7.18
N VAL A 55 2.25 -1.32 8.31
CA VAL A 55 2.44 -2.64 8.91
C VAL A 55 1.98 -3.74 7.95
N ILE A 56 0.78 -3.62 7.39
CA ILE A 56 0.23 -4.61 6.46
C ILE A 56 1.07 -4.67 5.19
N PHE A 57 1.46 -3.51 4.63
CA PHE A 57 2.28 -3.48 3.42
C PHE A 57 3.61 -4.20 3.62
N ILE A 58 4.34 -3.90 4.70
CA ILE A 58 5.64 -4.51 4.98
C ILE A 58 5.48 -6.02 5.22
N GLU A 59 4.51 -6.43 6.04
CA GLU A 59 4.25 -7.85 6.32
C GLU A 59 3.95 -8.63 5.04
N ARG A 60 3.05 -8.11 4.20
CA ARG A 60 2.65 -8.79 2.96
C ARG A 60 3.76 -8.80 1.92
N TYR A 61 4.45 -7.67 1.76
CA TYR A 61 5.61 -7.58 0.85
C TYR A 61 6.67 -8.64 1.17
N LEU A 62 7.03 -8.78 2.44
CA LEU A 62 8.02 -9.76 2.87
C LEU A 62 7.52 -11.20 2.67
N THR A 63 6.24 -11.46 2.96
CA THR A 63 5.61 -12.78 2.82
C THR A 63 5.56 -13.22 1.35
N ILE A 64 5.08 -12.36 0.45
CA ILE A 64 4.97 -12.66 -0.97
C ILE A 64 6.36 -12.81 -1.59
N ARG A 65 7.29 -11.92 -1.25
CA ARG A 65 8.68 -12.01 -1.73
C ARG A 65 9.37 -13.30 -1.30
N LYS A 66 9.08 -13.80 -0.10
CA LYS A 66 9.60 -15.09 0.37
C LYS A 66 8.99 -16.24 -0.40
N ALA A 67 7.68 -16.22 -0.64
CA ALA A 67 6.99 -17.24 -1.42
C ALA A 67 7.53 -17.35 -2.86
N SER A 68 7.88 -16.21 -3.48
CA SER A 68 8.39 -16.15 -4.85
C SER A 68 9.82 -16.68 -5.04
N LYS A 69 10.66 -16.71 -3.98
CA LYS A 69 12.08 -17.08 -4.10
C LYS A 69 12.34 -18.57 -4.19
N ASP A 70 11.54 -19.39 -3.53
CA ASP A 70 11.81 -20.82 -3.33
C ASP A 70 11.40 -21.71 -4.51
N GLU A 71 10.78 -21.16 -5.57
CA GLU A 71 10.11 -21.95 -6.60
C GLU A 71 10.98 -22.33 -7.81
N THR A 72 12.04 -21.58 -8.11
CA THR A 72 12.74 -21.67 -9.40
C THR A 72 13.46 -23.02 -9.59
N ASN A 73 13.93 -23.66 -8.53
CA ASN A 73 14.66 -24.92 -8.59
C ASN A 73 13.81 -26.14 -8.20
N LEU A 74 12.65 -25.93 -7.57
CA LEU A 74 11.84 -27.01 -7.03
C LEU A 74 11.27 -27.90 -8.13
N MET A 75 10.66 -27.29 -9.17
CA MET A 75 10.05 -28.02 -10.27
C MET A 75 11.09 -28.90 -11.00
N GLN A 76 12.30 -28.39 -11.27
CA GLN A 76 13.36 -29.15 -11.91
C GLN A 76 13.81 -30.37 -11.08
N GLN A 77 13.94 -30.22 -9.76
CA GLN A 77 14.32 -31.30 -8.85
C GLN A 77 13.20 -32.35 -8.77
N VAL A 78 11.95 -31.95 -8.73
CA VAL A 78 10.79 -32.82 -8.73
C VAL A 78 10.72 -33.59 -10.04
N LYS A 79 10.86 -32.91 -11.18
CA LYS A 79 10.89 -33.51 -12.52
C LYS A 79 12.00 -34.59 -12.65
N ALA A 80 13.22 -34.24 -12.24
CA ALA A 80 14.34 -35.18 -12.26
C ALA A 80 14.10 -36.41 -11.37
N SER A 81 13.44 -36.24 -10.23
CA SER A 81 13.14 -37.34 -9.31
C SER A 81 12.03 -38.25 -9.86
N ILE A 82 11.03 -37.71 -10.53
CA ILE A 82 9.92 -38.44 -11.16
C ILE A 82 10.47 -39.27 -12.36
N THR A 83 11.24 -38.64 -13.23
CA THR A 83 11.85 -39.28 -14.39
C THR A 83 12.81 -40.43 -13.98
N ALA A 84 13.46 -40.30 -12.81
CA ALA A 84 14.29 -41.36 -12.24
C ALA A 84 13.49 -42.46 -11.51
N GLY A 85 12.16 -42.41 -11.51
CA GLY A 85 11.28 -43.36 -10.82
C GLY A 85 11.31 -43.27 -9.28
N LYS A 86 11.88 -42.20 -8.71
CA LYS A 86 12.07 -42.04 -7.25
C LYS A 86 10.98 -41.15 -6.63
N LEU A 87 9.74 -41.65 -6.59
CA LEU A 87 8.58 -40.90 -6.07
C LEU A 87 8.75 -40.43 -4.62
N ASP A 88 9.32 -41.30 -3.76
CA ASP A 88 9.54 -40.95 -2.34
C ASP A 88 10.53 -39.75 -2.20
N SER A 89 11.53 -39.70 -3.09
CA SER A 89 12.46 -38.57 -3.12
C SER A 89 11.76 -37.27 -3.57
N ALA A 90 10.91 -37.36 -4.59
CA ALA A 90 10.12 -36.20 -5.07
C ALA A 90 9.20 -35.67 -3.95
N ILE A 91 8.52 -36.55 -3.20
CA ILE A 91 7.67 -36.21 -2.07
C ILE A 91 8.50 -35.56 -0.94
N ALA A 92 9.70 -36.08 -0.65
CA ALA A 92 10.58 -35.56 0.37
C ALA A 92 11.07 -34.13 0.01
N ILE A 93 11.43 -33.90 -1.25
CA ILE A 93 11.84 -32.58 -1.77
C ILE A 93 10.69 -31.60 -1.62
N CYS A 94 9.47 -31.96 -2.04
CA CYS A 94 8.28 -31.10 -1.90
C CYS A 94 7.95 -30.79 -0.43
N ARG A 95 8.11 -31.77 0.46
CA ARG A 95 7.89 -31.62 1.91
C ARG A 95 8.93 -30.70 2.57
N GLY A 96 10.18 -30.75 2.11
CA GLY A 96 11.26 -29.89 2.59
C GLY A 96 11.15 -28.45 2.11
N SER A 97 10.44 -28.22 1.01
CA SER A 97 10.16 -26.89 0.49
C SER A 97 9.00 -26.24 1.25
N ASN A 98 9.24 -25.05 1.80
CA ASN A 98 8.19 -24.24 2.43
C ASN A 98 7.40 -23.38 1.44
N SER A 99 7.51 -23.66 0.14
CA SER A 99 6.83 -22.91 -0.93
C SER A 99 5.38 -23.35 -1.12
N ALA A 100 4.58 -22.49 -1.73
CA ALA A 100 3.22 -22.79 -2.14
C ALA A 100 3.18 -23.93 -3.17
N LEU A 101 4.06 -23.85 -4.18
CA LEU A 101 4.24 -24.86 -5.21
C LEU A 101 4.59 -26.23 -4.60
N GLY A 102 5.50 -26.29 -3.64
CA GLY A 102 5.87 -27.54 -2.96
C GLY A 102 4.68 -28.26 -2.32
N ARG A 103 3.79 -27.51 -1.69
CA ARG A 103 2.55 -28.08 -1.09
C ARG A 103 1.56 -28.57 -2.15
N MET A 104 1.45 -27.86 -3.29
CA MET A 104 0.61 -28.28 -4.42
C MET A 104 1.13 -29.57 -5.03
N LEU A 105 2.42 -29.60 -5.41
CA LEU A 105 3.05 -30.78 -6.01
C LEU A 105 3.06 -31.98 -5.07
N GLN A 106 3.33 -31.79 -3.79
CA GLN A 106 3.24 -32.86 -2.79
C GLN A 106 1.85 -33.50 -2.77
N LYS A 107 0.80 -32.70 -2.87
CA LYS A 107 -0.57 -33.23 -2.88
C LYS A 107 -0.89 -33.99 -4.15
N GLY A 108 -0.37 -33.57 -5.30
CA GLY A 108 -0.44 -34.30 -6.56
C GLY A 108 0.32 -35.63 -6.50
N LEU A 109 1.58 -35.59 -6.05
CA LEU A 109 2.44 -36.77 -5.92
C LEU A 109 1.82 -37.87 -5.04
N LEU A 110 1.18 -37.49 -3.93
CA LEU A 110 0.48 -38.43 -3.04
C LEU A 110 -0.74 -39.08 -3.68
N ARG A 111 -1.18 -38.64 -4.85
CA ARG A 111 -2.32 -39.21 -5.59
C ARG A 111 -1.90 -39.95 -6.89
N ILE A 112 -0.63 -40.07 -7.15
CA ILE A 112 -0.13 -40.87 -8.32
C ILE A 112 -0.74 -42.27 -8.25
N GLY A 113 -1.19 -42.78 -9.41
CA GLY A 113 -1.92 -44.03 -9.51
C GLY A 113 -3.45 -43.89 -9.50
N ARG A 114 -3.99 -42.68 -9.29
CA ARG A 114 -5.41 -42.36 -9.49
C ARG A 114 -5.65 -41.73 -10.86
N PRO A 115 -6.92 -41.62 -11.31
CA PRO A 115 -7.22 -40.90 -12.55
C PRO A 115 -6.61 -39.49 -12.51
N ILE A 116 -6.10 -39.02 -13.66
CA ILE A 116 -5.40 -37.72 -13.77
C ILE A 116 -6.26 -36.54 -13.27
N LYS A 117 -7.56 -36.61 -13.55
CA LYS A 117 -8.54 -35.60 -13.03
C LYS A 117 -8.56 -35.47 -11.51
N ASP A 118 -8.33 -36.56 -10.79
CA ASP A 118 -8.28 -36.57 -9.33
C ASP A 118 -6.97 -35.91 -8.82
N ILE A 119 -5.89 -36.06 -9.58
CA ILE A 119 -4.61 -35.43 -9.28
C ILE A 119 -4.70 -33.92 -9.54
N GLU A 120 -5.19 -33.54 -10.71
CA GLU A 120 -5.42 -32.15 -11.13
C GLU A 120 -6.33 -31.42 -10.11
N GLY A 121 -7.49 -31.99 -9.80
CA GLY A 121 -8.40 -31.38 -8.81
C GLY A 121 -7.79 -31.25 -7.42
N ALA A 122 -6.87 -32.15 -7.04
CA ALA A 122 -6.17 -32.04 -5.77
C ALA A 122 -5.16 -30.89 -5.73
N ILE A 123 -4.41 -30.70 -6.83
CA ILE A 123 -3.45 -29.63 -7.01
C ILE A 123 -4.17 -28.28 -7.03
N GLU A 124 -5.23 -28.17 -7.83
CA GLU A 124 -6.06 -26.97 -7.92
C GLU A 124 -6.64 -26.55 -6.57
N ASN A 125 -7.19 -27.49 -5.80
CA ASN A 125 -7.74 -27.19 -4.47
C ASN A 125 -6.69 -26.66 -3.50
N VAL A 126 -5.47 -27.21 -3.52
CA VAL A 126 -4.38 -26.69 -2.70
C VAL A 126 -3.92 -25.34 -3.22
N GLY A 127 -3.84 -25.16 -4.55
CA GLY A 127 -3.51 -23.89 -5.18
C GLY A 127 -4.44 -22.77 -4.73
N LYS A 128 -5.75 -22.98 -4.79
CA LYS A 128 -6.75 -22.01 -4.30
C LYS A 128 -6.55 -21.63 -2.83
N LEU A 129 -6.19 -22.59 -1.99
CA LEU A 129 -5.90 -22.32 -0.57
C LEU A 129 -4.62 -21.49 -0.40
N GLU A 130 -3.58 -21.77 -1.18
CA GLU A 130 -2.33 -21.01 -1.11
C GLU A 130 -2.51 -19.58 -1.65
N VAL A 131 -3.26 -19.39 -2.73
CA VAL A 131 -3.64 -18.07 -3.25
C VAL A 131 -4.39 -17.27 -2.18
N SER A 132 -5.39 -17.86 -1.54
CA SER A 132 -6.13 -17.21 -0.45
C SER A 132 -5.23 -16.78 0.72
N LYS A 133 -4.16 -17.54 1.01
CA LYS A 133 -3.16 -17.15 2.03
C LYS A 133 -2.29 -15.98 1.58
N LEU A 134 -1.94 -15.90 0.29
CA LEU A 134 -1.15 -14.79 -0.26
C LEU A 134 -1.96 -13.50 -0.28
N GLU A 135 -3.23 -13.57 -0.67
CA GLU A 135 -4.16 -12.44 -0.74
C GLU A 135 -4.63 -11.94 0.64
N LYS A 136 -4.42 -12.73 1.69
CA LYS A 136 -4.88 -12.40 3.04
C LYS A 136 -4.45 -10.98 3.44
N ASN A 137 -5.39 -10.20 3.98
CA ASN A 137 -5.21 -8.83 4.48
C ASN A 137 -4.84 -7.77 3.43
N ILE A 138 -4.58 -8.11 2.16
CA ILE A 138 -4.29 -7.11 1.10
C ILE A 138 -5.49 -6.19 0.92
N SER A 139 -6.70 -6.73 0.97
CA SER A 139 -7.95 -5.96 0.85
C SER A 139 -8.07 -4.82 1.86
N ILE A 140 -7.44 -4.94 3.04
CA ILE A 140 -7.44 -3.88 4.06
C ILE A 140 -6.73 -2.63 3.54
N LEU A 141 -5.64 -2.76 2.76
CA LEU A 141 -4.99 -1.61 2.12
C LEU A 141 -5.94 -0.90 1.15
N GLY A 142 -6.73 -1.67 0.38
CA GLY A 142 -7.77 -1.11 -0.49
C GLY A 142 -8.82 -0.32 0.28
N ILE A 143 -9.24 -0.83 1.44
CA ILE A 143 -10.17 -0.13 2.34
C ILE A 143 -9.54 1.16 2.87
N VAL A 144 -8.29 1.13 3.34
CA VAL A 144 -7.57 2.32 3.82
C VAL A 144 -7.44 3.36 2.70
N ALA A 145 -7.12 2.93 1.49
CA ALA A 145 -7.01 3.81 0.32
C ALA A 145 -8.29 4.59 0.03
N GLY A 146 -9.45 3.96 0.24
CA GLY A 146 -10.76 4.62 0.08
C GLY A 146 -11.16 5.47 1.30
N ILE A 147 -10.97 4.97 2.51
CA ILE A 147 -11.46 5.63 3.73
C ILE A 147 -10.60 6.83 4.14
N ALA A 148 -9.27 6.78 3.96
CA ALA A 148 -8.39 7.86 4.40
C ALA A 148 -8.71 9.23 3.75
N PRO A 149 -8.93 9.34 2.42
CA PRO A 149 -9.36 10.59 1.81
C PRO A 149 -10.75 11.05 2.29
N MET A 150 -11.68 10.12 2.52
CA MET A 150 -13.03 10.44 3.01
C MET A 150 -12.97 11.03 4.42
N LEU A 151 -12.14 10.46 5.32
CA LEU A 151 -11.92 11.02 6.65
C LEU A 151 -11.28 12.41 6.60
N GLY A 152 -10.31 12.60 5.70
CA GLY A 152 -9.72 13.92 5.46
C GLY A 152 -10.78 14.95 5.06
N PHE A 153 -11.68 14.59 4.15
CA PHE A 153 -12.77 15.45 3.70
C PHE A 153 -13.81 15.73 4.80
N VAL A 154 -14.20 14.73 5.58
CA VAL A 154 -15.05 14.91 6.78
C VAL A 154 -14.42 15.89 7.77
N GLY A 155 -13.08 15.82 7.93
CA GLY A 155 -12.32 16.76 8.76
C GLY A 155 -12.47 18.22 8.29
N THR A 156 -12.42 18.46 6.98
CA THR A 156 -12.63 19.81 6.42
C THR A 156 -14.05 20.30 6.62
N ILE A 157 -15.05 19.49 6.28
CA ILE A 157 -16.47 19.86 6.44
C ILE A 157 -16.78 20.21 7.89
N SER A 158 -16.41 19.36 8.85
CA SER A 158 -16.65 19.59 10.27
C SER A 158 -15.98 20.88 10.77
N GLY A 159 -14.79 21.18 10.24
CA GLY A 159 -14.07 22.41 10.56
C GLY A 159 -14.74 23.67 10.03
N VAL A 160 -15.18 23.62 8.76
CA VAL A 160 -15.89 24.73 8.14
C VAL A 160 -17.21 25.02 8.87
N ILE A 161 -17.98 24.00 9.21
CA ILE A 161 -19.20 24.14 10.01
C ILE A 161 -18.91 24.85 11.34
N ARG A 162 -17.84 24.46 12.04
CA ARG A 162 -17.44 25.08 13.32
C ARG A 162 -17.05 26.56 13.16
N ILE A 163 -16.35 26.90 12.07
CA ILE A 163 -15.98 28.29 11.78
C ILE A 163 -17.25 29.16 11.61
N PHE A 164 -18.18 28.72 10.75
CA PHE A 164 -19.43 29.47 10.53
C PHE A 164 -20.31 29.53 11.76
N TYR A 165 -20.36 28.45 12.54
CA TYR A 165 -21.07 28.46 13.83
C TYR A 165 -20.51 29.53 14.79
N ASN A 166 -19.18 29.62 14.93
CA ASN A 166 -18.55 30.63 15.78
C ASN A 166 -18.82 32.05 15.27
N ILE A 167 -18.81 32.29 13.96
CA ILE A 167 -19.14 33.58 13.36
C ILE A 167 -20.58 33.96 13.68
N SER A 168 -21.52 33.03 13.62
CA SER A 168 -22.94 33.29 13.91
C SER A 168 -23.19 33.66 15.36
N LEU A 169 -22.30 33.28 16.30
CA LEU A 169 -22.43 33.62 17.74
C LEU A 169 -21.79 34.94 18.10
N THR A 170 -20.77 35.39 17.39
CA THR A 170 -19.95 36.55 17.79
C THR A 170 -20.24 37.82 17.00
N ASP A 171 -21.04 37.75 15.92
CA ASP A 171 -21.34 38.85 14.97
C ASP A 171 -20.08 39.60 14.47
N ASN A 172 -18.90 39.06 14.71
CA ASN A 172 -17.62 39.68 14.40
C ASN A 172 -16.86 38.83 13.38
N ILE A 173 -16.83 39.31 12.15
CA ILE A 173 -16.16 38.60 11.04
C ILE A 173 -14.71 39.09 10.95
N SER A 174 -13.78 38.31 11.52
CA SER A 174 -12.34 38.52 11.31
C SER A 174 -11.84 37.60 10.21
N MET A 175 -11.30 38.17 9.13
CA MET A 175 -10.72 37.45 8.02
C MET A 175 -9.59 36.49 8.49
N GLY A 176 -8.82 36.87 9.51
CA GLY A 176 -7.75 36.06 10.08
C GLY A 176 -8.25 34.78 10.76
N VAL A 177 -9.40 34.84 11.47
CA VAL A 177 -10.02 33.66 12.11
C VAL A 177 -10.52 32.67 11.05
N ILE A 178 -11.14 33.17 9.98
CA ILE A 178 -11.63 32.35 8.87
C ILE A 178 -10.43 31.67 8.17
N ALA A 179 -9.43 32.44 7.78
CA ALA A 179 -8.27 31.96 7.07
C ALA A 179 -7.47 30.92 7.89
N GLY A 180 -7.24 31.17 9.18
CA GLY A 180 -6.55 30.26 10.08
C GLY A 180 -7.30 28.94 10.28
N GLY A 181 -8.62 29.00 10.47
CA GLY A 181 -9.45 27.80 10.59
C GLY A 181 -9.53 26.97 9.31
N LEU A 182 -9.64 27.63 8.14
CA LEU A 182 -9.63 26.93 6.85
C LEU A 182 -8.28 26.24 6.60
N TYR A 183 -7.19 26.96 6.83
CA TYR A 183 -5.84 26.43 6.67
C TYR A 183 -5.62 25.12 7.45
N GLU A 184 -6.01 25.11 8.73
CA GLU A 184 -5.91 23.92 9.59
C GLU A 184 -6.68 22.71 9.02
N LYS A 185 -7.87 22.96 8.46
CA LYS A 185 -8.70 21.88 7.91
C LYS A 185 -8.22 21.36 6.55
N MET A 186 -7.64 22.24 5.73
CA MET A 186 -7.00 21.84 4.48
C MET A 186 -5.82 20.89 4.71
N ILE A 187 -5.06 21.06 5.78
CA ILE A 187 -3.97 20.17 6.17
C ILE A 187 -4.50 18.74 6.41
N THR A 188 -5.60 18.61 7.15
CA THR A 188 -6.21 17.31 7.44
C THR A 188 -6.65 16.58 6.16
N SER A 189 -7.25 17.33 5.22
CA SER A 189 -7.67 16.79 3.93
C SER A 189 -6.48 16.33 3.07
N ALA A 190 -5.46 17.17 2.98
CA ALA A 190 -4.23 16.86 2.25
C ALA A 190 -3.53 15.62 2.81
N THR A 191 -3.47 15.50 4.15
CA THR A 191 -2.90 14.32 4.82
C THR A 191 -3.72 13.07 4.53
N GLY A 192 -5.05 13.12 4.61
CA GLY A 192 -5.92 11.99 4.29
C GLY A 192 -5.75 11.52 2.84
N LEU A 193 -5.65 12.46 1.89
CA LEU A 193 -5.40 12.17 0.49
C LEU A 193 -4.03 11.51 0.29
N MET A 194 -2.98 12.04 0.92
CA MET A 194 -1.62 11.48 0.84
C MET A 194 -1.59 10.02 1.33
N ILE A 195 -2.21 9.75 2.50
CA ILE A 195 -2.31 8.39 3.05
C ILE A 195 -3.07 7.47 2.10
N GLY A 196 -4.18 7.95 1.52
CA GLY A 196 -4.96 7.19 0.55
C GLY A 196 -4.17 6.82 -0.69
N ILE A 197 -3.40 7.75 -1.26
CA ILE A 197 -2.54 7.49 -2.41
C ILE A 197 -1.47 6.44 -2.08
N LEU A 198 -0.78 6.57 -0.94
CA LEU A 198 0.24 5.61 -0.53
C LEU A 198 -0.34 4.20 -0.34
N ALA A 199 -1.50 4.10 0.32
CA ALA A 199 -2.19 2.83 0.51
C ALA A 199 -2.66 2.22 -0.81
N TYR A 200 -3.17 3.04 -1.74
CA TYR A 200 -3.61 2.62 -3.07
C TYR A 200 -2.47 2.05 -3.89
N VAL A 201 -1.34 2.76 -3.96
CA VAL A 201 -0.14 2.30 -4.66
C VAL A 201 0.37 1.00 -4.03
N GLY A 202 0.45 0.94 -2.70
CA GLY A 202 0.85 -0.27 -1.98
C GLY A 202 -0.05 -1.47 -2.28
N TYR A 203 -1.38 -1.26 -2.29
CA TYR A 203 -2.37 -2.28 -2.64
C TYR A 203 -2.14 -2.86 -4.04
N HIS A 204 -1.97 -2.01 -5.05
CA HIS A 204 -1.75 -2.45 -6.43
C HIS A 204 -0.41 -3.14 -6.63
N ILE A 205 0.66 -2.67 -5.98
CA ILE A 205 1.97 -3.34 -6.03
C ILE A 205 1.88 -4.76 -5.47
N LEU A 206 1.21 -4.95 -4.32
CA LEU A 206 1.05 -6.27 -3.73
C LEU A 206 0.21 -7.20 -4.60
N ASN A 207 -0.89 -6.73 -5.19
CA ASN A 207 -1.69 -7.53 -6.12
C ASN A 207 -0.87 -7.99 -7.32
N ILE A 208 -0.13 -7.10 -7.98
CA ILE A 208 0.75 -7.47 -9.10
C ILE A 208 1.77 -8.53 -8.68
N MET A 209 2.29 -8.44 -7.45
CA MET A 209 3.23 -9.45 -6.95
C MET A 209 2.54 -10.80 -6.71
N VAL A 210 1.32 -10.81 -6.18
CA VAL A 210 0.52 -12.03 -5.98
C VAL A 210 0.19 -12.66 -7.32
N ASP A 211 -0.31 -11.89 -8.29
CA ASP A 211 -0.66 -12.38 -9.63
C ASP A 211 0.53 -13.07 -10.32
N ARG A 212 1.74 -12.53 -10.15
CA ARG A 212 2.97 -13.17 -10.68
C ARG A 212 3.25 -14.52 -10.03
N VAL A 213 3.03 -14.64 -8.72
CA VAL A 213 3.22 -15.92 -8.01
C VAL A 213 2.16 -16.93 -8.46
N ILE A 214 0.91 -16.49 -8.61
CA ILE A 214 -0.20 -17.33 -9.08
C ILE A 214 0.12 -17.87 -10.48
N LEU A 215 0.46 -17.00 -11.43
CA LEU A 215 0.79 -17.38 -12.80
C LEU A 215 1.91 -18.44 -12.83
N LYS A 216 2.93 -18.28 -11.99
CA LYS A 216 4.02 -19.23 -11.91
C LYS A 216 3.55 -20.57 -11.34
N MET A 217 2.77 -20.55 -10.25
CA MET A 217 2.19 -21.76 -9.65
C MET A 217 1.32 -22.53 -10.65
N GLU A 218 0.51 -21.84 -11.43
CA GLU A 218 -0.33 -22.43 -12.48
C GLU A 218 0.52 -23.05 -13.59
N THR A 219 1.54 -22.32 -14.08
CA THR A 219 2.44 -22.80 -15.11
C THR A 219 3.18 -24.07 -14.66
N ASP A 220 3.74 -24.07 -13.45
CA ASP A 220 4.45 -25.22 -12.89
C ASP A 220 3.49 -26.40 -12.61
N ALA A 221 2.23 -26.13 -12.26
CA ALA A 221 1.21 -27.16 -12.09
C ALA A 221 0.84 -27.84 -13.41
N VAL A 222 0.69 -27.07 -14.49
CA VAL A 222 0.46 -27.62 -15.85
C VAL A 222 1.66 -28.48 -16.29
N GLU A 223 2.90 -27.97 -16.15
CA GLU A 223 4.11 -28.73 -16.48
C GLU A 223 4.18 -30.06 -15.70
N PHE A 224 3.75 -30.06 -14.45
CA PHE A 224 3.70 -31.27 -13.64
C PHE A 224 2.64 -32.26 -14.12
N ILE A 225 1.46 -31.82 -14.54
CA ILE A 225 0.41 -32.68 -15.09
C ILE A 225 0.87 -33.29 -16.43
N ASP A 226 1.43 -32.50 -17.34
CA ASP A 226 1.96 -32.94 -18.62
C ASP A 226 3.03 -34.01 -18.41
N LEU A 227 3.90 -33.84 -17.42
CA LEU A 227 4.94 -34.85 -17.10
C LEU A 227 4.34 -36.18 -16.63
N LEU A 228 3.16 -36.18 -16.02
CA LEU A 228 2.48 -37.42 -15.61
C LEU A 228 1.67 -38.07 -16.73
N GLU A 229 1.28 -37.30 -17.75
CA GLU A 229 0.56 -37.80 -18.92
C GLU A 229 1.51 -38.34 -20.00
N GLU A 230 2.79 -37.91 -20.04
CA GLU A 230 3.77 -38.46 -20.97
C GLU A 230 3.91 -39.99 -20.68
N PRO A 231 3.59 -40.85 -21.66
CA PRO A 231 3.79 -42.29 -21.48
C PRO A 231 5.29 -42.55 -21.28
N GLY A 232 5.63 -43.14 -20.15
CA GLY A 232 7.01 -43.37 -19.74
C GLY A 232 7.82 -44.01 -20.88
N GLN A 233 8.87 -43.29 -21.34
CA GLN A 233 9.89 -43.83 -22.20
C GLN A 233 10.75 -44.84 -21.47
#